data_58f32bc59cf51c68b1d34874035139c5
#
_entry.id   58f32bc59cf51c68b1d34874035139c5
#
_cell.length_a   1.000
_cell.length_b   1.000
_cell.length_c   1.000
_cell.angle_alpha   90.00
_cell.angle_beta   90.00
_cell.angle_gamma   90.00
#
_symmetry.space_group_name_H-M   'P 1'
#
loop_
_entity.id
_entity.type
_entity.pdbx_description
1 polymer ?
#
loop_
_entity_poly.entity_id
_entity_poly.type
_entity_poly.pdbx_seq_one_letter_code
_entity_poly.pdbx_strand_id
1 'polypeptide(L)'
;MRKNNLLSVFILILTGILTAPCFLLMITAQDRIPACPPLGKTLKKIKPLREMTWANDTISAQIFFPTVFRETGRNEIIDSIALLAPVFEHLRQVRAGLSEDTVRIVHIGDSHVRGHIYPQTTGARLTETFGAVSYIDKGVNGATCLTFTHPDRIAEIAALKPELLILSFGTNESHNRRYNINVHYNQMDELVKLLRDSLPNVPILLTTPPGSYESFRQRKRRRTYAINPRTVTAAETIRRYARNNRLLVWDMYDVVGGKRRACTNWTEAKLMRPDHVHYLPEGYILQGNLLYQANIKAYNDYVSH
;
A
#
# COMPACT_ATOMS: atom_id res chain seq x y z
N MET A 1 -59.19 -19.26 23.14
CA MET A 1 -59.48 -18.80 24.51
C MET A 1 -58.49 -17.76 24.92
N ARG A 2 -59.01 -16.55 25.08
CA ARG A 2 -58.86 -15.58 26.19
C ARG A 2 -57.41 -15.07 26.37
N LYS A 3 -57.14 -13.82 26.34
CA LYS A 3 -57.70 -12.46 26.52
C LYS A 3 -56.55 -11.63 27.05
N ASN A 4 -56.18 -10.54 26.38
CA ASN A 4 -56.38 -9.14 26.73
C ASN A 4 -55.90 -8.68 28.12
N ASN A 5 -55.07 -7.66 28.21
CA ASN A 5 -55.37 -6.26 28.59
C ASN A 5 -54.05 -5.54 28.76
N LEU A 6 -53.72 -4.48 28.15
CA LEU A 6 -54.20 -3.09 28.05
C LEU A 6 -54.33 -2.33 29.38
N LEU A 7 -53.86 -1.12 29.35
CA LEU A 7 -54.15 0.09 30.16
C LEU A 7 -53.20 0.31 31.35
N SER A 8 -52.81 1.52 31.72
CA SER A 8 -53.01 2.92 31.26
C SER A 8 -52.09 3.80 32.10
N VAL A 9 -51.50 4.78 31.50
CA VAL A 9 -51.45 6.20 31.81
C VAL A 9 -51.92 6.64 33.20
N PHE A 10 -51.09 7.36 33.93
CA PHE A 10 -51.54 8.49 34.77
C PHE A 10 -50.49 9.61 34.83
N ILE A 11 -50.91 10.75 34.33
CA ILE A 11 -50.29 12.07 34.49
C ILE A 11 -50.67 12.57 35.89
N LEU A 12 -49.70 13.12 36.61
CA LEU A 12 -50.01 14.00 37.73
C LEU A 12 -49.12 15.25 37.66
N ILE A 13 -49.79 16.33 37.29
CA ILE A 13 -49.34 17.71 37.41
C ILE A 13 -49.50 18.09 38.86
N LEU A 14 -48.46 18.59 39.50
CA LEU A 14 -48.63 19.37 40.72
C LEU A 14 -47.80 20.65 40.65
N THR A 15 -48.54 21.75 40.51
CA THR A 15 -48.12 23.11 40.63
C THR A 15 -47.66 23.42 42.06
N GLY A 16 -46.47 23.96 42.21
CA GLY A 16 -46.01 24.54 43.49
C GLY A 16 -45.23 25.83 43.21
N ILE A 17 -45.97 26.93 43.27
CA ILE A 17 -45.41 28.28 43.30
C ILE A 17 -44.75 28.50 44.63
N LEU A 18 -43.44 28.79 44.63
CA LEU A 18 -42.77 29.43 45.75
C LEU A 18 -41.89 30.54 45.24
N THR A 19 -42.32 31.74 45.59
CA THR A 19 -41.62 33.01 45.44
C THR A 19 -40.37 33.08 46.31
N ALA A 20 -39.26 33.44 45.73
CA ALA A 20 -38.08 33.93 46.48
C ALA A 20 -37.30 34.95 45.62
N PRO A 21 -36.65 35.92 46.19
CA PRO A 21 -36.48 37.23 45.60
C PRO A 21 -35.30 37.33 44.64
N CYS A 22 -35.50 38.19 43.66
CA CYS A 22 -34.56 38.73 42.72
C CYS A 22 -33.30 39.27 43.44
N PHE A 23 -32.18 38.59 43.36
CA PHE A 23 -30.86 39.19 43.54
C PHE A 23 -30.31 39.52 42.16
N LEU A 24 -30.51 40.80 41.80
CA LEU A 24 -29.90 41.35 40.60
C LEU A 24 -28.42 41.59 40.92
N LEU A 25 -27.59 40.61 40.64
CA LEU A 25 -26.14 40.78 40.60
C LEU A 25 -25.81 41.34 39.22
N MET A 26 -25.72 42.66 39.15
CA MET A 26 -25.03 43.28 38.01
C MET A 26 -23.55 42.88 38.06
N ILE A 27 -23.18 41.85 37.30
CA ILE A 27 -21.79 41.60 36.96
C ILE A 27 -21.47 42.55 35.80
N THR A 28 -20.90 43.68 36.13
CA THR A 28 -20.18 44.50 35.16
C THR A 28 -18.77 43.88 34.99
N ALA A 29 -18.71 42.75 34.37
CA ALA A 29 -17.49 42.26 33.79
C ALA A 29 -17.30 42.89 32.44
N GLN A 30 -16.69 44.04 32.38
CA GLN A 30 -16.00 44.51 31.21
C GLN A 30 -14.72 43.63 31.06
N ASP A 31 -14.90 42.38 30.75
CA ASP A 31 -13.82 41.58 30.20
C ASP A 31 -13.50 42.19 28.83
N ARG A 32 -12.48 43.02 28.82
CA ARG A 32 -11.84 43.46 27.58
C ARG A 32 -11.35 42.20 26.91
N ILE A 33 -12.08 41.75 25.91
CA ILE A 33 -11.59 40.77 24.92
C ILE A 33 -10.24 41.36 24.48
N PRO A 34 -9.09 40.68 24.70
CA PRO A 34 -7.81 41.21 24.23
C PRO A 34 -7.95 41.42 22.71
N ALA A 35 -7.70 42.66 22.29
CA ALA A 35 -7.79 43.02 20.90
C ALA A 35 -6.88 42.09 20.11
N CYS A 36 -7.50 41.31 19.23
CA CYS A 36 -6.75 40.43 18.33
C CYS A 36 -5.71 41.29 17.60
N PRO A 37 -4.42 40.96 17.65
CA PRO A 37 -3.41 41.76 16.97
C PRO A 37 -3.77 41.85 15.46
N PRO A 38 -3.57 43.02 14.87
CA PRO A 38 -3.99 43.21 13.47
C PRO A 38 -3.36 42.17 12.57
N LEU A 39 -4.21 41.48 11.82
CA LEU A 39 -3.89 40.31 10.97
C LEU A 39 -2.64 40.52 10.11
N GLY A 40 -2.39 41.74 9.66
CA GLY A 40 -1.22 42.09 8.84
C GLY A 40 0.14 42.00 9.53
N LYS A 41 0.20 42.07 10.88
CA LYS A 41 1.48 41.91 11.62
C LYS A 41 1.78 40.43 11.92
N THR A 42 0.75 39.61 11.99
CA THR A 42 0.89 38.15 12.19
C THR A 42 1.28 37.46 10.89
N LEU A 43 0.72 37.88 9.75
CA LEU A 43 1.04 37.31 8.44
C LEU A 43 2.49 37.60 7.98
N LYS A 44 3.11 38.70 8.41
CA LYS A 44 4.52 38.99 8.08
C LYS A 44 5.53 38.06 8.74
N LYS A 45 5.14 37.33 9.78
CA LYS A 45 6.00 36.35 10.46
C LYS A 45 5.80 34.91 10.01
N ILE A 46 4.74 34.65 9.24
CA ILE A 46 4.49 33.32 8.67
C ILE A 46 5.26 33.27 7.34
N LYS A 47 6.31 32.46 7.26
CA LYS A 47 6.93 32.17 5.97
C LYS A 47 5.89 31.65 4.99
N PRO A 48 5.90 32.07 3.71
CA PRO A 48 5.01 31.49 2.74
C PRO A 48 5.12 29.97 2.78
N LEU A 49 4.02 29.27 2.67
CA LEU A 49 3.93 27.80 2.74
C LEU A 49 4.99 27.13 1.81
N ARG A 50 5.25 27.76 0.67
CA ARG A 50 6.28 27.32 -0.29
C ARG A 50 7.70 27.40 0.24
N GLU A 51 8.02 28.28 1.18
CA GLU A 51 9.36 28.37 1.81
C GLU A 51 9.52 27.46 3.03
N MET A 52 8.41 27.02 3.63
CA MET A 52 8.46 26.13 4.79
C MET A 52 8.70 24.67 4.44
N THR A 53 8.42 24.26 3.20
CA THR A 53 8.29 22.83 2.84
C THR A 53 9.44 22.26 2.02
N TRP A 54 10.33 23.06 1.43
CA TRP A 54 11.25 22.55 0.43
C TRP A 54 12.67 22.22 0.93
N ALA A 55 13.08 22.74 2.05
CA ALA A 55 14.51 22.66 2.43
C ALA A 55 14.91 21.31 3.08
N ASN A 56 13.98 20.46 3.57
CA ASN A 56 14.31 19.22 4.28
C ASN A 56 13.23 18.14 4.20
N ASP A 57 12.48 18.03 3.10
CA ASP A 57 11.40 17.06 3.00
C ASP A 57 11.86 15.66 2.54
N THR A 58 13.13 15.50 2.21
CA THR A 58 13.71 14.20 1.89
C THR A 58 13.79 13.30 3.12
N ILE A 59 13.62 12.01 2.90
CA ILE A 59 13.55 10.98 3.94
C ILE A 59 14.71 10.01 3.74
N SER A 60 15.44 9.72 4.82
CA SER A 60 16.45 8.66 4.79
C SER A 60 15.80 7.30 4.99
N ALA A 61 15.98 6.39 4.03
CA ALA A 61 15.53 5.01 4.11
C ALA A 61 16.64 4.07 3.67
N GLN A 62 17.48 3.66 4.61
CA GLN A 62 18.54 2.69 4.34
C GLN A 62 18.07 1.29 4.70
N ILE A 63 18.07 0.40 3.72
CA ILE A 63 17.79 -1.03 3.88
C ILE A 63 19.02 -1.80 3.40
N PHE A 64 19.51 -2.67 4.25
CA PHE A 64 20.66 -3.50 3.94
C PHE A 64 20.22 -4.91 3.56
N PHE A 65 20.79 -5.42 2.49
CA PHE A 65 20.68 -6.82 2.16
C PHE A 65 21.52 -7.67 3.13
N PRO A 66 21.11 -8.92 3.41
CA PRO A 66 22.01 -9.86 4.04
C PRO A 66 23.35 -9.94 3.29
N THR A 67 24.45 -10.11 3.99
CA THR A 67 25.81 -10.06 3.43
C THR A 67 26.09 -11.11 2.36
N VAL A 68 25.26 -12.16 2.30
CA VAL A 68 25.35 -13.23 1.28
C VAL A 68 24.67 -12.86 -0.04
N PHE A 69 23.82 -11.81 -0.06
CA PHE A 69 23.21 -11.34 -1.30
C PHE A 69 24.28 -10.75 -2.22
N ARG A 70 24.24 -11.14 -3.47
CA ARG A 70 25.19 -10.71 -4.52
C ARG A 70 24.44 -10.25 -5.75
N GLU A 71 25.06 -9.38 -6.53
CA GLU A 71 24.54 -8.87 -7.80
C GLU A 71 23.10 -8.31 -7.66
N THR A 72 22.83 -7.60 -6.58
CA THR A 72 21.54 -6.92 -6.36
C THR A 72 21.37 -5.76 -7.31
N GLY A 73 20.16 -5.61 -7.86
CA GLY A 73 19.79 -4.51 -8.74
C GLY A 73 19.51 -3.21 -8.00
N ARG A 74 19.19 -2.17 -8.75
CA ARG A 74 18.75 -0.89 -8.19
C ARG A 74 17.35 -1.04 -7.60
N ASN A 75 17.21 -0.64 -6.36
CA ASN A 75 15.89 -0.66 -5.72
C ASN A 75 15.17 0.66 -5.98
N GLU A 76 14.38 0.71 -7.05
CA GLU A 76 13.66 1.89 -7.50
C GLU A 76 12.32 1.52 -8.14
N ILE A 77 11.35 2.44 -8.10
CA ILE A 77 10.11 2.36 -8.86
C ILE A 77 10.32 3.11 -10.17
N ILE A 78 10.03 2.47 -11.28
CA ILE A 78 10.04 3.13 -12.59
C ILE A 78 8.69 3.81 -12.79
N ASP A 79 8.71 5.14 -12.84
CA ASP A 79 7.56 6.01 -13.09
C ASP A 79 7.92 7.00 -14.23
N SER A 80 7.67 6.62 -15.46
CA SER A 80 8.10 7.39 -16.63
C SER A 80 7.28 8.65 -16.92
N ILE A 81 6.13 8.82 -16.26
CA ILE A 81 5.19 9.92 -16.52
C ILE A 81 4.65 10.56 -15.23
N ALA A 82 5.35 10.37 -14.11
CA ALA A 82 5.04 10.95 -12.80
C ALA A 82 3.63 10.61 -12.29
N LEU A 83 3.20 9.36 -12.46
CA LEU A 83 1.88 8.88 -11.98
C LEU A 83 1.75 8.95 -10.46
N LEU A 84 2.85 8.83 -9.71
CA LEU A 84 2.85 8.89 -8.25
C LEU A 84 2.79 10.33 -7.70
N ALA A 85 2.95 11.36 -8.54
CA ALA A 85 2.98 12.74 -8.07
C ALA A 85 1.77 13.14 -7.20
N PRO A 86 0.51 12.82 -7.56
CA PRO A 86 -0.64 13.14 -6.70
C PRO A 86 -0.60 12.41 -5.34
N VAL A 87 -0.16 11.16 -5.32
CA VAL A 87 -0.03 10.35 -4.09
C VAL A 87 1.06 10.92 -3.20
N PHE A 88 2.19 11.28 -3.77
CA PHE A 88 3.31 11.88 -3.04
C PHE A 88 2.99 13.26 -2.52
N GLU A 89 2.24 14.06 -3.27
CA GLU A 89 1.77 15.35 -2.78
C GLU A 89 0.83 15.18 -1.57
N HIS A 90 -0.09 14.23 -1.62
CA HIS A 90 -0.96 13.96 -0.47
C HIS A 90 -0.15 13.44 0.73
N LEU A 91 0.79 12.51 0.54
CA LEU A 91 1.69 12.05 1.60
C LEU A 91 2.50 13.19 2.20
N ARG A 92 2.98 14.13 1.37
CA ARG A 92 3.69 15.33 1.80
C ARG A 92 2.81 16.23 2.66
N GLN A 93 1.57 16.46 2.25
CA GLN A 93 0.59 17.27 3.00
C GLN A 93 0.26 16.63 4.35
N VAL A 94 0.00 15.33 4.40
CA VAL A 94 -0.25 14.59 5.63
C VAL A 94 0.95 14.69 6.57
N ARG A 95 2.15 14.44 6.08
CA ARG A 95 3.38 14.53 6.87
C ARG A 95 3.64 15.94 7.42
N ALA A 96 3.28 16.96 6.66
CA ALA A 96 3.41 18.36 7.06
C ALA A 96 2.27 18.84 7.99
N GLY A 97 1.28 17.99 8.29
CA GLY A 97 0.09 18.38 9.06
C GLY A 97 -0.83 19.34 8.32
N LEU A 98 -0.77 19.38 6.99
CA LEU A 98 -1.61 20.23 6.13
C LEU A 98 -2.86 19.49 5.64
N SER A 99 -2.93 18.18 5.83
CA SER A 99 -4.11 17.35 5.56
C SER A 99 -4.31 16.39 6.73
N GLU A 100 -5.56 16.23 7.15
CA GLU A 100 -6.00 15.21 8.11
C GLU A 100 -6.53 13.96 7.40
N ASP A 101 -6.60 14.00 6.08
CA ASP A 101 -7.08 12.87 5.28
C ASP A 101 -6.08 11.71 5.30
N THR A 102 -6.61 10.50 5.12
CA THR A 102 -5.81 9.28 5.13
C THR A 102 -5.49 8.86 3.70
N VAL A 103 -4.20 8.74 3.38
CA VAL A 103 -3.75 8.16 2.09
C VAL A 103 -4.03 6.66 2.07
N ARG A 104 -4.83 6.21 1.12
CA ARG A 104 -5.25 4.80 1.00
C ARG A 104 -4.47 4.07 -0.08
N ILE A 105 -3.74 3.04 0.34
CA ILE A 105 -2.98 2.15 -0.55
C ILE A 105 -3.59 0.76 -0.47
N VAL A 106 -3.97 0.19 -1.60
CA VAL A 106 -4.47 -1.18 -1.67
C VAL A 106 -3.48 -2.06 -2.43
N HIS A 107 -3.08 -3.16 -1.80
CA HIS A 107 -2.12 -4.11 -2.33
C HIS A 107 -2.81 -5.46 -2.57
N ILE A 108 -3.05 -5.79 -3.83
CA ILE A 108 -3.63 -7.07 -4.22
C ILE A 108 -2.55 -8.03 -4.75
N GLY A 109 -2.78 -9.32 -4.60
CA GLY A 109 -1.80 -10.30 -5.07
C GLY A 109 -2.11 -11.74 -4.69
N ASP A 110 -1.08 -12.56 -4.78
CA ASP A 110 -1.14 -13.99 -4.53
C ASP A 110 -0.86 -14.36 -3.05
N SER A 111 -0.34 -15.56 -2.81
CA SER A 111 -0.01 -16.05 -1.46
C SER A 111 1.07 -15.25 -0.75
N HIS A 112 1.94 -14.55 -1.47
CA HIS A 112 2.95 -13.67 -0.87
C HIS A 112 2.30 -12.46 -0.21
N VAL A 113 1.27 -11.89 -0.83
CA VAL A 113 0.45 -10.82 -0.25
C VAL A 113 -0.48 -11.37 0.82
N ARG A 114 -1.12 -12.55 0.58
CA ARG A 114 -2.04 -13.20 1.54
C ARG A 114 -1.37 -13.56 2.87
N GLY A 115 -0.05 -13.76 2.87
CA GLY A 115 0.72 -13.98 4.09
C GLY A 115 0.81 -12.77 5.03
N HIS A 116 0.37 -11.62 4.60
CA HIS A 116 0.29 -10.33 5.29
C HIS A 116 1.64 -9.68 5.65
N ILE A 117 2.68 -10.44 5.97
CA ILE A 117 3.95 -9.89 6.50
C ILE A 117 4.59 -8.90 5.53
N TYR A 118 4.70 -9.25 4.24
CA TYR A 118 5.26 -8.39 3.21
C TYR A 118 4.50 -7.07 3.07
N PRO A 119 3.20 -7.05 2.79
CA PRO A 119 2.45 -5.80 2.64
C PRO A 119 2.33 -5.01 3.95
N GLN A 120 2.12 -5.67 5.09
CA GLN A 120 2.02 -5.00 6.38
C GLN A 120 3.33 -4.34 6.81
N THR A 121 4.48 -4.95 6.51
CA THR A 121 5.78 -4.31 6.74
C THR A 121 5.91 -3.02 5.94
N THR A 122 5.53 -3.04 4.65
CA THR A 122 5.53 -1.82 3.82
C THR A 122 4.60 -0.76 4.40
N GLY A 123 3.36 -1.15 4.72
CA GLY A 123 2.34 -0.25 5.27
C GLY A 123 2.75 0.38 6.60
N ALA A 124 3.26 -0.42 7.53
CA ALA A 124 3.71 0.06 8.83
C ALA A 124 4.84 1.09 8.69
N ARG A 125 5.81 0.84 7.81
CA ARG A 125 6.91 1.77 7.55
C ARG A 125 6.44 3.07 6.89
N LEU A 126 5.48 2.99 5.96
CA LEU A 126 4.88 4.19 5.36
C LEU A 126 4.10 5.00 6.40
N THR A 127 3.32 4.33 7.27
CA THR A 127 2.58 4.98 8.35
C THR A 127 3.54 5.64 9.37
N GLU A 128 4.62 4.96 9.75
CA GLU A 128 5.66 5.52 10.63
C GLU A 128 6.28 6.79 10.03
N THR A 129 6.44 6.82 8.71
CA THR A 129 7.12 7.90 8.00
C THR A 129 6.22 9.11 7.72
N PHE A 130 4.98 8.86 7.31
CA PHE A 130 4.08 9.90 6.79
C PHE A 130 2.90 10.21 7.72
N GLY A 131 2.55 9.31 8.66
CA GLY A 131 1.41 9.47 9.56
C GLY A 131 0.17 8.74 9.02
N ALA A 132 -0.88 9.46 8.61
CA ALA A 132 -2.17 8.89 8.24
C ALA A 132 -2.12 8.13 6.89
N VAL A 133 -1.59 6.91 6.92
CA VAL A 133 -1.59 5.98 5.79
C VAL A 133 -2.39 4.73 6.15
N SER A 134 -3.40 4.41 5.33
CA SER A 134 -4.15 3.16 5.39
C SER A 134 -3.65 2.20 4.31
N TYR A 135 -2.94 1.17 4.71
CA TYR A 135 -2.41 0.15 3.81
C TYR A 135 -3.21 -1.14 3.94
N ILE A 136 -3.96 -1.48 2.91
CA ILE A 136 -4.89 -2.61 2.90
C ILE A 136 -4.39 -3.68 1.94
N ASP A 137 -4.15 -4.88 2.44
CA ASP A 137 -3.73 -6.02 1.63
C ASP A 137 -4.89 -6.99 1.38
N LYS A 138 -5.02 -7.42 0.13
CA LYS A 138 -6.03 -8.34 -0.38
C LYS A 138 -5.36 -9.45 -1.20
N GLY A 139 -4.71 -10.36 -0.52
CA GLY A 139 -4.05 -11.50 -1.16
C GLY A 139 -4.96 -12.74 -1.22
N VAL A 140 -4.76 -13.59 -2.23
CA VAL A 140 -5.45 -14.88 -2.38
C VAL A 140 -4.45 -15.97 -2.69
N ASN A 141 -4.48 -17.06 -1.94
CA ASN A 141 -3.57 -18.19 -2.17
C ASN A 141 -3.75 -18.77 -3.58
N GLY A 142 -2.66 -18.94 -4.30
CA GLY A 142 -2.66 -19.48 -5.65
C GLY A 142 -3.20 -18.52 -6.73
N ALA A 143 -3.48 -17.26 -6.38
CA ALA A 143 -4.04 -16.30 -7.32
C ALA A 143 -3.10 -15.99 -8.48
N THR A 144 -3.71 -15.79 -9.62
CA THR A 144 -3.16 -15.16 -10.82
C THR A 144 -3.92 -13.86 -11.09
N CYS A 145 -3.49 -13.10 -12.09
CA CYS A 145 -4.23 -11.91 -12.52
C CYS A 145 -5.72 -12.21 -12.76
N LEU A 146 -6.05 -13.34 -13.38
CA LEU A 146 -7.46 -13.76 -13.63
C LEU A 146 -8.29 -13.94 -12.36
N THR A 147 -7.67 -14.28 -11.24
CA THR A 147 -8.40 -14.44 -9.97
C THR A 147 -9.09 -13.15 -9.55
N PHE A 148 -8.52 -12.01 -9.92
CA PHE A 148 -9.02 -10.70 -9.55
C PHE A 148 -9.89 -10.03 -10.63
N THR A 149 -10.11 -10.64 -11.78
CA THR A 149 -11.04 -10.11 -12.81
C THR A 149 -12.52 -10.35 -12.49
N HIS A 150 -12.81 -11.11 -11.42
CA HIS A 150 -14.19 -11.32 -10.99
C HIS A 150 -14.85 -9.99 -10.56
N PRO A 151 -16.10 -9.70 -11.02
CA PRO A 151 -16.76 -8.41 -10.76
C PRO A 151 -16.83 -8.04 -9.27
N ASP A 152 -17.13 -8.99 -8.38
CA ASP A 152 -17.21 -8.73 -6.95
C ASP A 152 -15.87 -8.26 -6.36
N ARG A 153 -14.74 -8.80 -6.86
CA ARG A 153 -13.41 -8.38 -6.42
C ARG A 153 -13.06 -6.98 -6.91
N ILE A 154 -13.41 -6.67 -8.14
CA ILE A 154 -13.23 -5.31 -8.70
C ILE A 154 -14.06 -4.32 -7.88
N ALA A 155 -15.34 -4.66 -7.60
CA ALA A 155 -16.23 -3.83 -6.78
C ALA A 155 -15.69 -3.66 -5.34
N GLU A 156 -15.18 -4.73 -4.73
CA GLU A 156 -14.57 -4.68 -3.39
C GLU A 156 -13.35 -3.76 -3.37
N ILE A 157 -12.46 -3.85 -4.37
CA ILE A 157 -11.28 -2.99 -4.48
C ILE A 157 -11.70 -1.53 -4.69
N ALA A 158 -12.66 -1.28 -5.57
CA ALA A 158 -13.15 0.07 -5.86
C ALA A 158 -13.81 0.73 -4.64
N ALA A 159 -14.55 -0.06 -3.83
CA ALA A 159 -15.18 0.42 -2.60
C ALA A 159 -14.16 0.90 -1.55
N LEU A 160 -12.92 0.44 -1.59
CA LEU A 160 -11.83 0.90 -0.71
C LEU A 160 -11.31 2.29 -1.09
N LYS A 161 -11.68 2.81 -2.26
CA LYS A 161 -11.26 4.12 -2.79
C LYS A 161 -9.74 4.33 -2.67
N PRO A 162 -8.93 3.46 -3.25
CA PRO A 162 -7.48 3.58 -3.19
C PRO A 162 -6.97 4.83 -3.92
N GLU A 163 -5.87 5.38 -3.45
CA GLU A 163 -5.08 6.39 -4.14
C GLU A 163 -3.88 5.78 -4.85
N LEU A 164 -3.48 4.57 -4.44
CA LEU A 164 -2.49 3.74 -5.12
C LEU A 164 -2.94 2.28 -5.07
N LEU A 165 -2.89 1.61 -6.22
CA LEU A 165 -3.04 0.15 -6.33
C LEU A 165 -1.69 -0.50 -6.57
N ILE A 166 -1.37 -1.53 -5.79
CA ILE A 166 -0.17 -2.36 -5.98
C ILE A 166 -0.63 -3.77 -6.37
N LEU A 167 -0.09 -4.30 -7.46
CA LEU A 167 -0.43 -5.61 -8.00
C LEU A 167 0.81 -6.52 -7.96
N SER A 168 0.78 -7.55 -7.12
CA SER A 168 1.88 -8.51 -6.95
C SER A 168 1.46 -9.90 -7.43
N PHE A 169 1.72 -10.17 -8.71
CA PHE A 169 1.44 -11.43 -9.38
C PHE A 169 2.68 -11.95 -10.13
N GLY A 170 2.55 -13.09 -10.79
CA GLY A 170 3.60 -13.67 -11.61
C GLY A 170 4.20 -14.95 -11.04
N THR A 171 4.11 -15.20 -9.75
CA THR A 171 4.61 -16.44 -9.13
C THR A 171 3.79 -17.63 -9.64
N ASN A 172 2.47 -17.59 -9.52
CA ASN A 172 1.60 -18.71 -9.91
C ASN A 172 1.54 -18.90 -11.43
N GLU A 173 1.53 -17.79 -12.18
CA GLU A 173 1.65 -17.84 -13.64
C GLU A 173 2.92 -18.56 -14.06
N SER A 174 4.07 -18.23 -13.46
CA SER A 174 5.37 -18.85 -13.76
C SER A 174 5.45 -20.33 -13.34
N HIS A 175 4.66 -20.75 -12.36
CA HIS A 175 4.56 -22.14 -11.94
C HIS A 175 3.74 -23.03 -12.89
N ASN A 176 2.96 -22.43 -13.81
CA ASN A 176 2.33 -23.18 -14.86
C ASN A 176 3.39 -23.71 -15.85
N ARG A 177 3.52 -25.02 -15.97
CA ARG A 177 4.47 -25.65 -16.91
C ARG A 177 4.19 -25.30 -18.38
N ARG A 178 2.98 -24.89 -18.69
CA ARG A 178 2.57 -24.39 -20.01
C ARG A 178 2.54 -22.86 -20.06
N TYR A 179 3.39 -22.21 -19.25
CA TYR A 179 3.47 -20.75 -19.23
C TYR A 179 3.59 -20.18 -20.64
N ASN A 180 2.76 -19.20 -20.93
CA ASN A 180 2.76 -18.51 -22.21
C ASN A 180 2.76 -17.00 -21.98
N ILE A 181 3.71 -16.31 -22.59
CA ILE A 181 3.93 -14.87 -22.44
C ILE A 181 2.68 -14.06 -22.84
N ASN A 182 2.06 -14.41 -23.97
CA ASN A 182 0.91 -13.67 -24.47
C ASN A 182 -0.33 -13.90 -23.59
N VAL A 183 -0.51 -15.10 -23.08
CA VAL A 183 -1.60 -15.40 -22.13
C VAL A 183 -1.42 -14.57 -20.86
N HIS A 184 -0.23 -14.58 -20.27
CA HIS A 184 0.05 -13.78 -19.06
C HIS A 184 -0.14 -12.28 -19.33
N TYR A 185 0.37 -11.78 -20.47
CA TYR A 185 0.19 -10.38 -20.87
C TYR A 185 -1.29 -10.00 -20.97
N ASN A 186 -2.10 -10.83 -21.65
CA ASN A 186 -3.53 -10.57 -21.83
C ASN A 186 -4.31 -10.65 -20.50
N GLN A 187 -3.93 -11.55 -19.59
CA GLN A 187 -4.54 -11.64 -18.26
C GLN A 187 -4.26 -10.38 -17.41
N MET A 188 -3.04 -9.83 -17.49
CA MET A 188 -2.76 -8.54 -16.85
C MET A 188 -3.57 -7.42 -17.50
N ASP A 189 -3.67 -7.41 -18.82
CA ASP A 189 -4.41 -6.40 -19.57
C ASP A 189 -5.90 -6.40 -19.21
N GLU A 190 -6.51 -7.56 -19.11
CA GLU A 190 -7.90 -7.73 -18.68
C GLU A 190 -8.10 -7.16 -17.27
N LEU A 191 -7.27 -7.57 -16.30
CA LEU A 191 -7.35 -7.07 -14.93
C LEU A 191 -7.18 -5.54 -14.85
N VAL A 192 -6.15 -5.01 -15.51
CA VAL A 192 -5.84 -3.58 -15.47
C VAL A 192 -6.95 -2.76 -16.13
N LYS A 193 -7.56 -3.23 -17.22
CA LYS A 193 -8.71 -2.58 -17.86
C LYS A 193 -9.90 -2.49 -16.90
N LEU A 194 -10.28 -3.60 -16.27
CA LEU A 194 -11.38 -3.64 -15.32
C LEU A 194 -11.14 -2.71 -14.10
N LEU A 195 -9.90 -2.66 -13.62
CA LEU A 195 -9.53 -1.75 -12.54
C LEU A 195 -9.59 -0.30 -12.98
N ARG A 196 -9.10 0.05 -14.18
CA ARG A 196 -9.16 1.41 -14.73
C ARG A 196 -10.58 1.88 -15.05
N ASP A 197 -11.46 0.97 -15.49
CA ASP A 197 -12.87 1.28 -15.70
C ASP A 197 -13.57 1.69 -14.40
N SER A 198 -13.21 1.06 -13.29
CA SER A 198 -13.77 1.35 -11.96
C SER A 198 -13.01 2.45 -11.21
N LEU A 199 -11.73 2.66 -11.50
CA LEU A 199 -10.79 3.54 -10.80
C LEU A 199 -9.89 4.28 -11.82
N PRO A 200 -10.44 5.16 -12.66
CA PRO A 200 -9.74 5.68 -13.85
C PRO A 200 -8.49 6.51 -13.54
N ASN A 201 -8.43 7.15 -12.38
CA ASN A 201 -7.35 8.08 -12.01
C ASN A 201 -6.37 7.48 -10.98
N VAL A 202 -6.53 6.21 -10.61
CA VAL A 202 -5.69 5.58 -9.60
C VAL A 202 -4.43 5.00 -10.26
N PRO A 203 -3.22 5.43 -9.86
CA PRO A 203 -2.00 4.85 -10.34
C PRO A 203 -1.89 3.38 -9.94
N ILE A 204 -1.38 2.57 -10.85
CA ILE A 204 -1.20 1.12 -10.67
C ILE A 204 0.28 0.79 -10.71
N LEU A 205 0.79 0.23 -9.60
CA LEU A 205 2.16 -0.27 -9.46
C LEU A 205 2.17 -1.79 -9.62
N LEU A 206 2.82 -2.28 -10.65
CA LEU A 206 3.09 -3.71 -10.82
C LEU A 206 4.38 -4.09 -10.11
N THR A 207 4.40 -5.24 -9.45
CA THR A 207 5.63 -5.81 -8.90
C THR A 207 5.96 -7.12 -9.59
N THR A 208 7.24 -7.39 -9.82
CA THR A 208 7.68 -8.69 -10.32
C THR A 208 7.83 -9.70 -9.18
N PRO A 209 7.68 -11.02 -9.45
CA PRO A 209 7.82 -12.04 -8.42
C PRO A 209 9.26 -12.11 -7.89
N PRO A 210 9.47 -12.47 -6.60
CA PRO A 210 10.80 -12.43 -5.96
C PRO A 210 11.75 -13.56 -6.40
N GLY A 211 11.26 -14.53 -7.14
CA GLY A 211 11.98 -15.75 -7.50
C GLY A 211 11.45 -16.99 -6.79
N SER A 212 11.53 -18.13 -7.44
CA SER A 212 11.04 -19.40 -6.88
C SER A 212 11.70 -20.60 -7.54
N TYR A 213 11.55 -21.76 -6.90
CA TYR A 213 11.98 -23.03 -7.45
C TYR A 213 10.76 -23.87 -7.84
N GLU A 214 10.91 -24.69 -8.85
CA GLU A 214 9.97 -25.76 -9.15
C GLU A 214 10.42 -27.06 -8.50
N SER A 215 9.46 -27.89 -8.09
CA SER A 215 9.72 -29.15 -7.44
C SER A 215 9.48 -30.33 -8.36
N PHE A 216 10.36 -31.35 -8.25
CA PHE A 216 10.27 -32.59 -8.98
C PHE A 216 10.18 -33.75 -8.00
N ARG A 217 9.20 -34.62 -8.17
CA ARG A 217 9.05 -35.83 -7.39
C ARG A 217 9.26 -37.05 -8.30
N GLN A 218 10.38 -37.72 -8.11
CA GLN A 218 10.60 -39.03 -8.72
C GLN A 218 9.94 -40.12 -7.87
N ARG A 219 9.39 -41.13 -8.55
CA ARG A 219 8.71 -42.27 -7.89
C ARG A 219 9.63 -42.84 -6.79
N LYS A 220 9.14 -42.92 -5.52
CA LYS A 220 9.86 -43.40 -4.34
C LYS A 220 11.14 -42.62 -3.92
N ARG A 221 11.42 -41.42 -4.47
CA ARG A 221 12.57 -40.60 -4.11
C ARG A 221 12.18 -39.32 -3.39
N ARG A 222 13.14 -38.72 -2.68
CA ARG A 222 12.99 -37.40 -2.07
C ARG A 222 12.69 -36.34 -3.14
N ARG A 223 11.86 -35.36 -2.80
CA ARG A 223 11.58 -34.21 -3.67
C ARG A 223 12.88 -33.44 -3.94
N THR A 224 13.13 -33.10 -5.18
CA THR A 224 14.24 -32.24 -5.62
C THR A 224 13.71 -30.92 -6.11
N TYR A 225 14.54 -29.90 -6.09
CA TYR A 225 14.17 -28.54 -6.48
C TYR A 225 15.16 -28.01 -7.52
N ALA A 226 14.67 -27.24 -8.46
CA ALA A 226 15.46 -26.48 -9.42
C ALA A 226 14.86 -25.08 -9.57
N ILE A 227 15.70 -24.09 -9.88
CA ILE A 227 15.23 -22.72 -10.15
C ILE A 227 14.16 -22.78 -11.24
N ASN A 228 13.02 -22.13 -10.98
CA ASN A 228 11.95 -22.03 -11.98
C ASN A 228 12.39 -21.11 -13.13
N PRO A 229 12.67 -21.64 -14.33
CA PRO A 229 13.18 -20.84 -15.44
C PRO A 229 12.15 -19.87 -16.00
N ARG A 230 10.85 -20.08 -15.70
CA ARG A 230 9.77 -19.23 -16.18
C ARG A 230 9.57 -17.98 -15.36
N THR A 231 10.15 -17.92 -14.14
CA THR A 231 10.05 -16.72 -13.30
C THR A 231 10.70 -15.50 -13.96
N VAL A 232 11.87 -15.68 -14.58
CA VAL A 232 12.52 -14.58 -15.32
C VAL A 232 11.64 -14.09 -16.48
N THR A 233 11.02 -15.02 -17.21
CA THR A 233 10.13 -14.67 -18.33
C THR A 233 8.86 -13.98 -17.85
N ALA A 234 8.32 -14.39 -16.68
CA ALA A 234 7.17 -13.70 -16.07
C ALA A 234 7.54 -12.27 -15.65
N ALA A 235 8.70 -12.07 -15.01
CA ALA A 235 9.19 -10.74 -14.66
C ALA A 235 9.39 -9.85 -15.91
N GLU A 236 9.99 -10.38 -16.96
CA GLU A 236 10.15 -9.67 -18.25
C GLU A 236 8.79 -9.30 -18.87
N THR A 237 7.80 -10.20 -18.77
CA THR A 237 6.44 -9.97 -19.29
C THR A 237 5.77 -8.82 -18.53
N ILE A 238 5.88 -8.79 -17.20
CA ILE A 238 5.34 -7.71 -16.34
C ILE A 238 5.99 -6.38 -16.69
N ARG A 239 7.32 -6.33 -16.78
CA ARG A 239 8.05 -5.10 -17.17
C ARG A 239 7.64 -4.58 -18.54
N ARG A 240 7.53 -5.50 -19.53
CA ARG A 240 7.08 -5.15 -20.88
C ARG A 240 5.66 -4.61 -20.86
N TYR A 241 4.75 -5.25 -20.12
CA TYR A 241 3.38 -4.80 -19.98
C TYR A 241 3.31 -3.40 -19.34
N ALA A 242 4.03 -3.18 -18.23
CA ALA A 242 4.09 -1.88 -17.56
C ALA A 242 4.55 -0.77 -18.51
N ARG A 243 5.65 -0.98 -19.22
CA ARG A 243 6.21 -0.02 -20.18
C ARG A 243 5.23 0.30 -21.30
N ASN A 244 4.61 -0.72 -21.92
CA ASN A 244 3.68 -0.54 -23.04
C ASN A 244 2.41 0.20 -22.64
N ASN A 245 1.97 0.06 -21.38
CA ASN A 245 0.74 0.65 -20.85
C ASN A 245 0.99 1.85 -19.95
N ARG A 246 2.24 2.35 -19.89
CA ARG A 246 2.65 3.50 -19.05
C ARG A 246 2.20 3.32 -17.60
N LEU A 247 2.46 2.14 -17.02
CA LEU A 247 2.21 1.81 -15.63
C LEU A 247 3.52 1.90 -14.84
N LEU A 248 3.36 2.03 -13.53
CA LEU A 248 4.47 1.91 -12.60
C LEU A 248 4.95 0.46 -12.53
N VAL A 249 6.26 0.28 -12.33
CA VAL A 249 6.80 -1.05 -12.05
C VAL A 249 7.91 -0.99 -11.01
N TRP A 250 7.84 -1.90 -10.03
CA TRP A 250 8.92 -2.24 -9.13
C TRP A 250 9.42 -3.64 -9.44
N ASP A 251 10.65 -3.73 -9.93
CA ASP A 251 11.23 -4.99 -10.36
C ASP A 251 11.94 -5.71 -9.22
N MET A 252 11.15 -6.28 -8.30
CA MET A 252 11.69 -7.04 -7.16
C MET A 252 12.62 -8.17 -7.60
N TYR A 253 12.34 -8.83 -8.75
CA TYR A 253 13.19 -9.90 -9.26
C TYR A 253 14.62 -9.42 -9.52
N ASP A 254 14.77 -8.27 -10.17
CA ASP A 254 16.07 -7.66 -10.45
C ASP A 254 16.72 -7.15 -9.17
N VAL A 255 15.96 -6.44 -8.34
CA VAL A 255 16.42 -5.91 -7.04
C VAL A 255 17.11 -6.99 -6.20
N VAL A 256 16.59 -8.21 -6.19
CA VAL A 256 17.16 -9.31 -5.38
C VAL A 256 18.18 -10.17 -6.13
N GLY A 257 18.66 -9.73 -7.29
CA GLY A 257 19.75 -10.39 -8.03
C GLY A 257 19.38 -10.98 -9.39
N GLY A 258 18.15 -10.80 -9.84
CA GLY A 258 17.68 -11.15 -11.19
C GLY A 258 17.91 -12.61 -11.58
N LYS A 259 18.03 -12.83 -12.88
CA LYS A 259 18.19 -14.16 -13.48
C LYS A 259 19.34 -14.97 -12.89
N ARG A 260 20.42 -14.30 -12.49
CA ARG A 260 21.64 -14.98 -12.01
C ARG A 260 21.55 -15.37 -10.54
N ARG A 261 20.97 -14.52 -9.70
CA ARG A 261 21.14 -14.62 -8.26
C ARG A 261 19.85 -14.57 -7.43
N ALA A 262 18.71 -14.10 -7.96
CA ALA A 262 17.50 -13.90 -7.16
C ALA A 262 17.16 -15.13 -6.29
N CYS A 263 17.00 -16.30 -6.90
CA CYS A 263 16.65 -17.52 -6.16
C CYS A 263 17.75 -17.96 -5.19
N THR A 264 19.03 -17.90 -5.64
CA THR A 264 20.16 -18.36 -4.81
C THR A 264 20.44 -17.41 -3.65
N ASN A 265 20.28 -16.11 -3.82
CA ASN A 265 20.39 -15.14 -2.73
C ASN A 265 19.42 -15.47 -1.58
N TRP A 266 18.16 -15.74 -1.89
CA TRP A 266 17.17 -16.12 -0.89
C TRP A 266 17.51 -17.42 -0.16
N THR A 267 17.99 -18.45 -0.89
CA THR A 267 18.34 -19.74 -0.28
C THR A 267 19.65 -19.70 0.51
N GLU A 268 20.67 -19.00 0.01
CA GLU A 268 21.93 -18.81 0.73
C GLU A 268 21.74 -18.03 2.03
N ALA A 269 20.82 -17.03 2.03
CA ALA A 269 20.42 -16.31 3.23
C ALA A 269 19.49 -17.09 4.17
N LYS A 270 19.06 -18.30 3.77
CA LYS A 270 18.12 -19.14 4.53
C LYS A 270 16.78 -18.45 4.81
N LEU A 271 16.30 -17.65 3.87
CA LEU A 271 15.06 -16.86 3.98
C LEU A 271 13.86 -17.51 3.28
N MET A 272 14.05 -18.66 2.61
CA MET A 272 12.97 -19.41 1.98
C MET A 272 12.45 -20.54 2.88
N ARG A 273 11.16 -20.83 2.74
CA ARG A 273 10.54 -22.02 3.32
C ARG A 273 11.02 -23.30 2.61
N PRO A 274 10.82 -24.48 3.20
CA PRO A 274 11.19 -25.77 2.59
C PRO A 274 10.52 -26.09 1.26
N ASP A 275 9.44 -25.37 0.90
CA ASP A 275 8.79 -25.49 -0.39
C ASP A 275 9.52 -24.74 -1.53
N HIS A 276 10.47 -23.88 -1.18
CA HIS A 276 11.25 -23.05 -2.08
C HIS A 276 10.43 -22.13 -3.00
N VAL A 277 9.22 -21.78 -2.58
CA VAL A 277 8.32 -20.79 -3.22
C VAL A 277 8.03 -19.65 -2.26
N HIS A 278 7.68 -20.00 -1.01
CA HIS A 278 7.36 -19.01 0.01
C HIS A 278 8.60 -18.68 0.86
N TYR A 279 8.49 -17.59 1.61
CA TYR A 279 9.59 -17.07 2.43
C TYR A 279 9.28 -17.23 3.91
N LEU A 280 10.33 -17.23 4.71
CA LEU A 280 10.23 -17.08 6.16
C LEU A 280 9.80 -15.64 6.49
N PRO A 281 9.32 -15.38 7.71
CA PRO A 281 8.91 -14.02 8.11
C PRO A 281 9.98 -12.95 7.81
N GLU A 282 11.25 -13.24 8.07
CA GLU A 282 12.38 -12.35 7.82
C GLU A 282 12.57 -12.05 6.33
N GLY A 283 12.30 -13.03 5.46
CA GLY A 283 12.32 -12.83 4.00
C GLY A 283 11.20 -11.92 3.54
N TYR A 284 10.01 -12.06 4.08
CA TYR A 284 8.89 -11.17 3.79
C TYR A 284 9.08 -9.76 4.37
N ILE A 285 9.68 -9.64 5.56
CA ILE A 285 10.05 -8.35 6.15
C ILE A 285 11.06 -7.64 5.24
N LEU A 286 12.06 -8.36 4.72
CA LEU A 286 13.01 -7.77 3.77
C LEU A 286 12.31 -7.27 2.50
N GLN A 287 11.39 -8.06 1.91
CA GLN A 287 10.60 -7.64 0.74
C GLN A 287 9.80 -6.36 1.04
N GLY A 288 9.12 -6.29 2.18
CA GLY A 288 8.37 -5.10 2.60
C GLY A 288 9.24 -3.86 2.81
N ASN A 289 10.39 -4.03 3.44
CA ASN A 289 11.37 -2.96 3.62
C ASN A 289 11.94 -2.47 2.29
N LEU A 290 12.19 -3.36 1.32
CA LEU A 290 12.69 -2.99 0.00
C LEU A 290 11.62 -2.20 -0.79
N LEU A 291 10.36 -2.61 -0.75
CA LEU A 291 9.28 -1.84 -1.39
C LEU A 291 9.09 -0.49 -0.72
N TYR A 292 9.14 -0.42 0.61
CA TYR A 292 9.15 0.84 1.34
C TYR A 292 10.31 1.75 0.87
N GLN A 293 11.53 1.25 0.84
CA GLN A 293 12.70 2.04 0.40
C GLN A 293 12.53 2.55 -1.03
N ALA A 294 11.99 1.72 -1.95
CA ALA A 294 11.74 2.14 -3.32
C ALA A 294 10.71 3.29 -3.40
N ASN A 295 9.65 3.23 -2.56
CA ASN A 295 8.68 4.32 -2.44
C ASN A 295 9.34 5.61 -1.90
N ILE A 296 10.19 5.50 -0.87
CA ILE A 296 10.89 6.67 -0.32
C ILE A 296 11.85 7.31 -1.33
N LYS A 297 12.56 6.50 -2.11
CA LYS A 297 13.41 7.05 -3.19
C LYS A 297 12.58 7.83 -4.21
N ALA A 298 11.48 7.24 -4.69
CA ALA A 298 10.59 7.91 -5.63
C ALA A 298 9.95 9.17 -5.04
N TYR A 299 9.58 9.15 -3.75
CA TYR A 299 9.13 10.34 -3.03
C TYR A 299 10.20 11.42 -2.95
N ASN A 300 11.45 11.05 -2.61
CA ASN A 300 12.56 11.99 -2.55
C ASN A 300 12.84 12.64 -3.91
N ASP A 301 12.76 11.86 -4.98
CA ASP A 301 12.90 12.39 -6.35
C ASP A 301 11.78 13.40 -6.63
N TYR A 302 10.53 13.10 -6.25
CA TYR A 302 9.39 14.00 -6.40
C TYR A 302 9.58 15.34 -5.66
N VAL A 303 10.03 15.31 -4.40
CA VAL A 303 10.18 16.53 -3.60
C VAL A 303 11.46 17.32 -3.92
N SER A 304 12.39 16.75 -4.69
CA SER A 304 13.64 17.39 -5.12
C SER A 304 13.50 18.14 -6.46
N HIS A 305 12.39 17.94 -7.18
CA HIS A 305 12.08 18.56 -8.47
C HIS A 305 10.84 19.46 -8.36
#